data_97e576094f62d46f997dd44629103fcc
#
_entry.id   97e576094f62d46f997dd44629103fcc
#
_cell.length_a   1.000
_cell.length_b   1.000
_cell.length_c   1.000
_cell.angle_alpha   90.00
_cell.angle_beta   90.00
_cell.angle_gamma   90.00
#
_symmetry.space_group_name_H-M   'P 1'
#
loop_
_entity.id
_entity.type
_entity.pdbx_description
1 polymer ?
#
loop_
_entity_poly.entity_id
_entity_poly.type
_entity_poly.pdbx_seq_one_letter_code
_entity_poly.pdbx_strand_id
1 'polypeptide(L)'
;AGQLVLAAGTWTPLLAQHLGVQVPVRPVRGQILVTEPAPRFLKHTVSGVRQTVNGEVLIGYSKEEAGFAKDTTWDIIGETARFGIKIIPALRRLRLVRAFAGLRAMPRDGLPIIGPVQGVPGLFLAVMHSGVTLSPIAGMLMSEILAGEAPSFPLEPFRLERFHK
;
A
#
# COMPACT_ATOMS: atom_id res chain seq x y z
N ALA A 1 10.45 -4.19 -25.92
CA ALA A 1 10.40 -2.82 -25.42
C ALA A 1 11.81 -2.40 -25.03
N GLY A 2 12.17 -1.12 -25.27
CA GLY A 2 13.49 -0.58 -24.87
C GLY A 2 13.57 -0.32 -23.35
N GLN A 3 12.43 -0.06 -22.72
CA GLN A 3 12.31 0.22 -21.28
C GLN A 3 11.11 -0.52 -20.69
N LEU A 4 11.25 -1.00 -19.45
CA LEU A 4 10.21 -1.70 -18.68
C LEU A 4 10.16 -1.13 -17.26
N VAL A 5 8.98 -0.71 -16.81
CA VAL A 5 8.75 -0.31 -15.43
C VAL A 5 7.92 -1.37 -14.71
N LEU A 6 8.46 -1.97 -13.66
CA LEU A 6 7.71 -2.85 -12.76
C LEU A 6 7.08 -2.04 -11.63
N ALA A 7 5.78 -1.80 -11.73
CA ALA A 7 4.96 -1.10 -10.75
C ALA A 7 3.83 -1.99 -10.19
N ALA A 8 4.09 -3.31 -10.08
CA ALA A 8 3.11 -4.34 -9.76
C ALA A 8 2.88 -4.52 -8.24
N GLY A 9 3.29 -3.55 -7.41
CA GLY A 9 3.10 -3.59 -5.97
C GLY A 9 3.66 -4.86 -5.35
N THR A 10 2.84 -5.59 -4.61
CA THR A 10 3.23 -6.81 -3.91
C THR A 10 3.61 -7.99 -4.83
N TRP A 11 3.25 -7.92 -6.13
CA TRP A 11 3.64 -8.93 -7.13
C TRP A 11 4.95 -8.60 -7.86
N THR A 12 5.54 -7.42 -7.61
CA THR A 12 6.82 -7.02 -8.22
C THR A 12 7.92 -8.07 -8.04
N PRO A 13 8.12 -8.70 -6.85
CA PRO A 13 9.15 -9.72 -6.69
C PRO A 13 8.97 -10.92 -7.61
N LEU A 14 7.72 -11.36 -7.81
CA LEU A 14 7.40 -12.52 -8.67
C LEU A 14 7.71 -12.23 -10.14
N LEU A 15 7.49 -11.01 -10.60
CA LEU A 15 7.81 -10.60 -11.96
C LEU A 15 9.32 -10.37 -12.14
N ALA A 16 9.95 -9.72 -11.19
CA ALA A 16 11.37 -9.38 -11.22
C ALA A 16 12.28 -10.62 -11.20
N GLN A 17 11.86 -11.70 -10.55
CA GLN A 17 12.63 -12.96 -10.52
C GLN A 17 12.81 -13.59 -11.89
N HIS A 18 11.89 -13.38 -12.86
CA HIS A 18 12.04 -13.83 -14.25
C HIS A 18 13.19 -13.11 -14.98
N LEU A 19 13.63 -11.97 -14.45
CA LEU A 19 14.76 -11.18 -14.92
C LEU A 19 16.01 -11.36 -14.04
N GLY A 20 16.02 -12.34 -13.13
CA GLY A 20 17.10 -12.58 -12.18
C GLY A 20 17.25 -11.53 -11.09
N VAL A 21 16.25 -10.67 -10.89
CA VAL A 21 16.29 -9.56 -9.91
C VAL A 21 15.52 -9.94 -8.65
N GLN A 22 16.17 -9.81 -7.48
CA GLN A 22 15.52 -9.96 -6.19
C GLN A 22 15.04 -8.60 -5.67
N VAL A 23 13.73 -8.48 -5.46
CA VAL A 23 13.10 -7.26 -4.92
C VAL A 23 12.52 -7.56 -3.54
N PRO A 24 13.07 -6.99 -2.46
CA PRO A 24 12.69 -7.33 -1.08
C PRO A 24 11.38 -6.63 -0.67
N VAL A 25 10.29 -7.04 -1.28
CA VAL A 25 8.93 -6.59 -1.00
C VAL A 25 8.08 -7.79 -0.63
N ARG A 26 7.29 -7.66 0.44
CA ARG A 26 6.37 -8.70 0.88
C ARG A 26 4.93 -8.17 0.94
N PRO A 27 3.93 -9.04 0.76
CA PRO A 27 2.55 -8.69 0.99
C PRO A 27 2.27 -8.58 2.50
N VAL A 28 1.61 -7.50 2.92
CA VAL A 28 1.06 -7.35 4.27
C VAL A 28 -0.45 -7.16 4.15
N ARG A 29 -1.21 -8.14 4.66
CA ARG A 29 -2.66 -8.09 4.62
C ARG A 29 -3.18 -7.02 5.57
N GLY A 30 -4.20 -6.29 5.13
CA GLY A 30 -4.99 -5.40 5.97
C GLY A 30 -6.46 -5.60 5.70
N GLN A 31 -7.24 -5.75 6.79
CA GLN A 31 -8.67 -5.90 6.71
C GLN A 31 -9.37 -4.57 7.01
N ILE A 32 -10.46 -4.32 6.29
CA ILE A 32 -11.26 -3.11 6.43
C ILE A 32 -12.71 -3.54 6.67
N LEU A 33 -13.35 -2.90 7.64
CA LEU A 33 -14.77 -3.02 7.91
C LEU A 33 -15.53 -1.85 7.29
N VAL A 34 -16.74 -2.12 6.84
CA VAL A 34 -17.67 -1.12 6.30
C VAL A 34 -18.96 -1.21 7.07
N THR A 35 -19.45 -0.07 7.56
CA THR A 35 -20.74 0.00 8.26
C THR A 35 -21.88 0.30 7.28
N GLU A 36 -23.11 0.14 7.73
CA GLU A 36 -24.26 0.77 7.10
C GLU A 36 -24.07 2.30 7.01
N PRO A 37 -24.76 2.98 6.07
CA PRO A 37 -24.73 4.43 5.99
C PRO A 37 -25.33 5.08 7.25
N ALA A 38 -24.74 6.20 7.66
CA ALA A 38 -25.23 7.02 8.76
C ALA A 38 -25.18 8.52 8.37
N PRO A 39 -25.98 9.38 8.97
CA PRO A 39 -25.82 10.82 8.82
C PRO A 39 -24.38 11.25 9.10
N ARG A 40 -23.90 12.26 8.38
CA ARG A 40 -22.51 12.69 8.49
C ARG A 40 -22.20 13.22 9.89
N PHE A 41 -21.27 12.58 10.58
CA PHE A 41 -20.78 12.98 11.90
C PHE A 41 -19.24 13.09 11.96
N LEU A 42 -18.52 12.51 10.97
CA LEU A 42 -17.08 12.63 10.85
C LEU A 42 -16.72 13.61 9.72
N LYS A 43 -16.06 14.71 10.07
CA LYS A 43 -15.56 15.69 9.10
C LYS A 43 -14.18 15.30 8.55
N HIS A 44 -13.38 14.58 9.34
CA HIS A 44 -11.99 14.21 9.03
C HIS A 44 -11.75 12.73 9.31
N THR A 45 -10.73 12.16 8.70
CA THR A 45 -10.23 10.82 9.02
C THR A 45 -9.55 10.86 10.39
N VAL A 46 -9.84 9.88 11.23
CA VAL A 46 -9.27 9.74 12.58
C VAL A 46 -8.73 8.33 12.74
N SER A 47 -7.41 8.18 12.89
CA SER A 47 -6.73 6.91 13.19
C SER A 47 -7.21 5.71 12.36
N GLY A 48 -7.36 5.87 11.04
CA GLY A 48 -7.83 4.79 10.17
C GLY A 48 -9.35 4.60 10.13
N VAL A 49 -10.12 5.47 10.80
CA VAL A 49 -11.58 5.53 10.70
C VAL A 49 -11.96 6.72 9.84
N ARG A 50 -12.79 6.49 8.84
CA ARG A 50 -13.22 7.52 7.88
C ARG A 50 -14.68 7.31 7.49
N GLN A 51 -15.47 8.38 7.43
CA GLN A 51 -16.79 8.34 6.85
C GLN A 51 -16.75 8.74 5.38
N THR A 52 -17.44 7.97 4.52
CA THR A 52 -17.56 8.25 3.10
C THR A 52 -18.58 9.36 2.81
N VAL A 53 -18.62 9.84 1.58
CA VAL A 53 -19.65 10.82 1.15
C VAL A 53 -21.06 10.24 1.18
N ASN A 54 -21.18 8.91 1.05
CA ASN A 54 -22.48 8.21 1.07
C ASN A 54 -22.91 7.82 2.51
N GLY A 55 -22.08 8.11 3.51
CA GLY A 55 -22.41 7.88 4.92
C GLY A 55 -21.83 6.63 5.56
N GLU A 56 -21.32 5.64 4.79
CA GLU A 56 -20.67 4.47 5.37
C GLU A 56 -19.41 4.86 6.13
N VAL A 57 -19.09 4.15 7.22
CA VAL A 57 -17.82 4.30 7.91
C VAL A 57 -16.90 3.15 7.58
N LEU A 58 -15.71 3.47 7.10
CA LEU A 58 -14.62 2.54 6.88
C LEU A 58 -13.73 2.52 8.13
N ILE A 59 -13.43 1.31 8.62
CA ILE A 59 -12.56 1.09 9.77
C ILE A 59 -11.43 0.17 9.31
N GLY A 60 -10.20 0.70 9.20
CA GLY A 60 -9.04 -0.04 8.72
C GLY A 60 -7.88 0.07 9.69
N TYR A 61 -7.49 -1.06 10.29
CA TYR A 61 -6.49 -1.09 11.36
C TYR A 61 -5.45 -2.20 11.21
N SER A 62 -5.83 -3.40 10.74
CA SER A 62 -4.98 -4.58 10.82
C SER A 62 -3.74 -4.53 9.93
N LYS A 63 -2.69 -5.22 10.39
CA LYS A 63 -1.47 -5.53 9.65
C LYS A 63 -1.10 -6.98 9.94
N GLU A 64 -1.11 -7.82 8.91
CA GLU A 64 -0.98 -9.26 9.06
C GLU A 64 0.02 -9.83 8.05
N GLU A 65 0.90 -10.69 8.50
CA GLU A 65 1.82 -11.47 7.68
C GLU A 65 1.11 -12.76 7.19
N ALA A 66 0.21 -12.62 6.25
CA ALA A 66 -0.63 -13.69 5.74
C ALA A 66 -0.28 -14.11 4.30
N GLY A 67 0.91 -13.74 3.81
CA GLY A 67 1.30 -13.97 2.42
C GLY A 67 0.31 -13.33 1.46
N PHE A 68 -0.05 -14.03 0.40
CA PHE A 68 -1.00 -13.56 -0.60
C PHE A 68 -2.49 -13.84 -0.27
N ALA A 69 -2.79 -14.38 0.91
CA ALA A 69 -4.17 -14.63 1.33
C ALA A 69 -4.95 -13.31 1.46
N LYS A 70 -6.16 -13.27 0.90
CA LYS A 70 -7.07 -12.10 0.88
C LYS A 70 -8.38 -12.34 1.60
N ASP A 71 -8.49 -13.46 2.32
CA ASP A 71 -9.62 -13.77 3.19
C ASP A 71 -9.67 -12.81 4.38
N THR A 72 -10.86 -12.63 4.91
CA THR A 72 -11.09 -11.96 6.18
C THR A 72 -11.27 -12.99 7.29
N THR A 73 -10.86 -12.62 8.51
CA THR A 73 -10.92 -13.52 9.68
C THR A 73 -11.73 -12.90 10.81
N TRP A 74 -12.50 -13.72 11.52
CA TRP A 74 -13.40 -13.27 12.58
C TRP A 74 -12.67 -12.54 13.71
N ASP A 75 -11.48 -13.01 14.07
CA ASP A 75 -10.68 -12.40 15.13
C ASP A 75 -10.31 -10.95 14.77
N ILE A 76 -9.79 -10.74 13.55
CA ILE A 76 -9.41 -9.40 13.08
C ILE A 76 -10.63 -8.50 12.85
N ILE A 77 -11.75 -9.06 12.37
CA ILE A 77 -13.02 -8.33 12.28
C ILE A 77 -13.40 -7.82 13.67
N GLY A 78 -13.38 -8.70 14.69
CA GLY A 78 -13.72 -8.35 16.06
C GLY A 78 -12.76 -7.30 16.65
N GLU A 79 -11.45 -7.46 16.46
CA GLU A 79 -10.44 -6.49 16.91
C GLU A 79 -10.61 -5.13 16.26
N THR A 80 -10.81 -5.11 14.93
CA THR A 80 -11.00 -3.86 14.17
C THR A 80 -12.27 -3.14 14.57
N ALA A 81 -13.36 -3.89 14.84
CA ALA A 81 -14.60 -3.32 15.33
C ALA A 81 -14.43 -2.70 16.74
N ARG A 82 -13.78 -3.43 17.66
CA ARG A 82 -13.46 -2.91 19.01
C ARG A 82 -12.59 -1.66 18.93
N PHE A 83 -11.55 -1.65 18.06
CA PHE A 83 -10.72 -0.49 17.82
C PHE A 83 -11.56 0.71 17.35
N GLY A 84 -12.40 0.53 16.34
CA GLY A 84 -13.28 1.59 15.82
C GLY A 84 -14.16 2.19 16.91
N ILE A 85 -14.82 1.34 17.74
CA ILE A 85 -15.68 1.78 18.84
C ILE A 85 -14.87 2.53 19.92
N LYS A 86 -13.63 2.11 20.19
CA LYS A 86 -12.74 2.81 21.14
C LYS A 86 -12.41 4.22 20.68
N ILE A 87 -12.16 4.41 19.38
CA ILE A 87 -11.86 5.72 18.79
C ILE A 87 -13.13 6.57 18.67
N ILE A 88 -14.23 5.97 18.24
CA ILE A 88 -15.50 6.66 17.99
C ILE A 88 -16.64 5.84 18.59
N PRO A 89 -17.04 6.11 19.84
CA PRO A 89 -18.07 5.33 20.53
C PRO A 89 -19.43 5.24 19.82
N ALA A 90 -19.76 6.23 18.99
CA ALA A 90 -20.99 6.25 18.20
C ALA A 90 -21.11 5.06 17.23
N LEU A 91 -19.97 4.48 16.79
CA LEU A 91 -19.95 3.30 15.90
C LEU A 91 -20.61 2.06 16.50
N ARG A 92 -20.75 1.98 17.83
CA ARG A 92 -21.48 0.90 18.50
C ARG A 92 -22.92 0.73 18.00
N ARG A 93 -23.53 1.78 17.48
CA ARG A 93 -24.91 1.80 17.01
C ARG A 93 -25.07 1.38 15.55
N LEU A 94 -23.94 1.28 14.81
CA LEU A 94 -23.94 0.96 13.39
C LEU A 94 -23.71 -0.55 13.17
N ARG A 95 -24.39 -1.09 12.17
CA ARG A 95 -24.21 -2.47 11.72
C ARG A 95 -23.02 -2.56 10.77
N LEU A 96 -22.24 -3.62 10.87
CA LEU A 96 -21.24 -3.97 9.87
C LEU A 96 -21.96 -4.66 8.71
N VAL A 97 -21.78 -4.12 7.50
CA VAL A 97 -22.39 -4.65 6.27
C VAL A 97 -21.38 -5.36 5.39
N ARG A 98 -20.09 -5.11 5.57
CA ARG A 98 -19.04 -5.72 4.76
C ARG A 98 -17.70 -5.73 5.50
N ALA A 99 -16.91 -6.78 5.25
CA ALA A 99 -15.49 -6.83 5.52
C ALA A 99 -14.76 -7.22 4.23
N PHE A 100 -13.59 -6.66 4.00
CA PHE A 100 -12.72 -7.05 2.90
C PHE A 100 -11.25 -6.89 3.27
N ALA A 101 -10.37 -7.58 2.56
CA ALA A 101 -8.94 -7.51 2.77
C ALA A 101 -8.21 -7.04 1.51
N GLY A 102 -7.09 -6.37 1.72
CA GLY A 102 -6.17 -5.96 0.67
C GLY A 102 -4.71 -6.22 1.08
N LEU A 103 -3.85 -6.32 0.08
CA LEU A 103 -2.43 -6.54 0.29
C LEU A 103 -1.66 -5.23 0.10
N ARG A 104 -0.89 -4.85 1.11
CA ARG A 104 0.06 -3.75 1.01
C ARG A 104 1.39 -4.28 0.49
N ALA A 105 1.97 -3.61 -0.50
CA ALA A 105 3.35 -3.85 -0.89
C ALA A 105 4.27 -3.26 0.19
N MET A 106 4.96 -4.13 0.93
CA MET A 106 5.81 -3.69 2.03
C MET A 106 7.28 -3.98 1.71
N PRO A 107 8.07 -2.97 1.30
CA PRO A 107 9.51 -3.11 1.22
C PRO A 107 10.09 -3.46 2.59
N ARG A 108 11.22 -4.18 2.61
CA ARG A 108 11.83 -4.70 3.86
C ARG A 108 12.08 -3.62 4.91
N ASP A 109 12.46 -2.43 4.48
CA ASP A 109 12.73 -1.26 5.33
C ASP A 109 11.57 -0.25 5.41
N GLY A 110 10.46 -0.51 4.69
CA GLY A 110 9.30 0.36 4.62
C GLY A 110 9.42 1.56 3.67
N LEU A 111 10.61 1.81 3.10
CA LEU A 111 10.83 2.91 2.17
C LEU A 111 10.52 2.52 0.72
N PRO A 112 10.11 3.46 -0.16
CA PRO A 112 9.92 3.19 -1.57
C PRO A 112 11.14 2.56 -2.23
N ILE A 113 10.92 1.75 -3.28
CA ILE A 113 11.96 1.31 -4.20
C ILE A 113 11.62 1.94 -5.54
N ILE A 114 12.41 2.93 -5.96
CA ILE A 114 12.19 3.72 -7.18
C ILE A 114 13.52 3.90 -7.91
N GLY A 115 13.52 3.63 -9.21
CA GLY A 115 14.65 3.93 -10.09
C GLY A 115 15.08 2.76 -10.96
N PRO A 116 16.19 2.94 -11.72
CA PRO A 116 16.78 1.90 -12.56
C PRO A 116 17.34 0.76 -11.70
N VAL A 117 17.35 -0.44 -12.26
CA VAL A 117 17.96 -1.63 -11.64
C VAL A 117 19.37 -1.80 -12.19
N GLN A 118 20.35 -1.77 -11.29
CA GLN A 118 21.75 -1.98 -11.68
C GLN A 118 21.95 -3.40 -12.26
N GLY A 119 22.69 -3.49 -13.36
CA GLY A 119 22.96 -4.77 -14.02
C GLY A 119 21.86 -5.25 -14.97
N VAL A 120 20.70 -4.58 -15.04
CA VAL A 120 19.62 -4.90 -16.00
C VAL A 120 19.22 -3.65 -16.76
N PRO A 121 19.92 -3.30 -17.84
CA PRO A 121 19.63 -2.10 -18.63
C PRO A 121 18.18 -2.04 -19.10
N GLY A 122 17.53 -0.89 -18.95
CA GLY A 122 16.15 -0.67 -19.35
C GLY A 122 15.09 -1.17 -18.37
N LEU A 123 15.48 -1.79 -17.24
CA LEU A 123 14.56 -2.17 -16.18
C LEU A 123 14.51 -1.09 -15.08
N PHE A 124 13.28 -0.72 -14.71
CA PHE A 124 13.00 0.25 -13.64
C PHE A 124 11.99 -0.32 -12.65
N LEU A 125 12.10 0.08 -11.40
CA LEU A 125 11.16 -0.28 -10.33
C LEU A 125 10.43 0.97 -9.83
N ALA A 126 9.13 0.80 -9.53
CA ALA A 126 8.31 1.78 -8.81
C ALA A 126 7.38 1.01 -7.86
N VAL A 127 7.90 0.62 -6.70
CA VAL A 127 7.14 -0.16 -5.71
C VAL A 127 7.33 0.40 -4.30
N MET A 128 6.22 0.54 -3.57
CA MET A 128 6.24 1.21 -2.28
C MET A 128 5.02 0.86 -1.43
N HIS A 129 5.19 0.98 -0.13
CA HIS A 129 4.05 1.18 0.78
C HIS A 129 3.44 2.56 0.54
N SER A 130 2.16 2.73 0.83
CA SER A 130 1.43 4.00 0.61
C SER A 130 1.44 4.49 -0.85
N GLY A 131 1.43 3.55 -1.82
CA GLY A 131 1.55 3.85 -3.24
C GLY A 131 0.50 4.83 -3.77
N VAL A 132 -0.73 4.83 -3.23
CA VAL A 132 -1.76 5.81 -3.62
C VAL A 132 -1.36 7.23 -3.21
N THR A 133 -0.87 7.42 -1.98
CA THR A 133 -0.43 8.73 -1.48
C THR A 133 0.80 9.24 -2.21
N LEU A 134 1.74 8.34 -2.53
CA LEU A 134 3.01 8.69 -3.15
C LEU A 134 2.96 8.66 -4.68
N SER A 135 1.84 8.24 -5.30
CA SER A 135 1.76 8.10 -6.76
C SER A 135 2.10 9.38 -7.55
N PRO A 136 1.73 10.60 -7.12
CA PRO A 136 2.08 11.79 -7.89
C PRO A 136 3.58 12.01 -7.96
N ILE A 137 4.28 11.96 -6.82
CA ILE A 137 5.73 12.16 -6.79
C ILE A 137 6.48 10.99 -7.46
N ALA A 138 6.03 9.75 -7.25
CA ALA A 138 6.64 8.58 -7.87
C ALA A 138 6.47 8.60 -9.39
N GLY A 139 5.32 9.03 -9.90
CA GLY A 139 5.07 9.17 -11.33
C GLY A 139 5.94 10.26 -11.95
N MET A 140 6.08 11.42 -11.29
CA MET A 140 6.94 12.52 -11.75
C MET A 140 8.40 12.07 -11.82
N LEU A 141 8.95 11.53 -10.74
CA LEU A 141 10.33 11.06 -10.70
C LEU A 141 10.61 9.95 -11.72
N MET A 142 9.66 9.05 -11.92
CA MET A 142 9.80 7.99 -12.92
C MET A 142 9.78 8.56 -14.35
N SER A 143 8.95 9.57 -14.64
CA SER A 143 8.93 10.20 -15.96
C SER A 143 10.24 10.92 -16.29
N GLU A 144 10.83 11.64 -15.33
CA GLU A 144 12.14 12.30 -15.46
C GLU A 144 13.24 11.28 -15.80
N ILE A 145 13.32 10.19 -15.05
CA ILE A 145 14.31 9.13 -15.27
C ILE A 145 14.15 8.48 -16.66
N LEU A 146 12.91 8.17 -17.05
CA LEU A 146 12.64 7.53 -18.35
C LEU A 146 12.93 8.45 -19.53
N ALA A 147 12.79 9.77 -19.33
CA ALA A 147 13.18 10.78 -20.30
C ALA A 147 14.71 11.02 -20.35
N GLY A 148 15.49 10.40 -19.45
CA GLY A 148 16.94 10.63 -19.32
C GLY A 148 17.30 11.94 -18.62
N GLU A 149 16.34 12.53 -17.91
CA GLU A 149 16.52 13.75 -17.14
C GLU A 149 17.04 13.44 -15.72
N ALA A 150 17.67 14.42 -15.09
CA ALA A 150 18.04 14.32 -13.69
C ALA A 150 16.77 14.37 -12.81
N PRO A 151 16.59 13.42 -11.89
CA PRO A 151 15.40 13.44 -11.03
C PRO A 151 15.40 14.67 -10.13
N SER A 152 14.24 15.32 -10.03
CA SER A 152 14.03 16.54 -9.23
C SER A 152 14.14 16.30 -7.71
N PHE A 153 14.24 15.04 -7.28
CA PHE A 153 14.46 14.63 -5.90
C PHE A 153 15.52 13.52 -5.84
N PRO A 154 16.45 13.53 -4.86
CA PRO A 154 17.48 12.50 -4.72
C PRO A 154 16.89 11.09 -4.55
N LEU A 155 17.30 10.15 -5.39
CA LEU A 155 16.77 8.77 -5.39
C LEU A 155 17.72 7.73 -4.79
N GLU A 156 18.94 8.11 -4.42
CA GLU A 156 19.93 7.19 -3.86
C GLU A 156 19.39 6.40 -2.65
N PRO A 157 18.66 7.01 -1.69
CA PRO A 157 18.09 6.29 -0.56
C PRO A 157 16.97 5.32 -0.94
N PHE A 158 16.41 5.45 -2.15
CA PHE A 158 15.26 4.68 -2.63
C PHE A 158 15.62 3.65 -3.70
N ARG A 159 16.89 3.54 -4.09
CA ARG A 159 17.34 2.55 -5.06
C ARG A 159 17.33 1.14 -4.49
N LEU A 160 17.18 0.14 -5.38
CA LEU A 160 17.20 -1.28 -4.99
C LEU A 160 18.53 -1.69 -4.33
N GLU A 161 19.62 -1.12 -4.79
CA GLU A 161 20.99 -1.45 -4.40
C GLU A 161 21.28 -1.23 -2.91
N ARG A 162 20.45 -0.45 -2.20
CA ARG A 162 20.58 -0.27 -0.74
C ARG A 162 20.39 -1.57 0.05
N PHE A 163 19.83 -2.60 -0.57
CA PHE A 163 19.65 -3.91 0.04
C PHE A 163 20.78 -4.91 -0.25
N HIS A 164 21.74 -4.55 -1.07
CA HIS A 164 22.87 -5.39 -1.50
C HIS A 164 24.14 -5.16 -0.65
N LYS A 165 24.01 -4.50 0.50
CA LYS A 165 25.12 -4.29 1.45
C LYS A 165 25.31 -5.50 2.34
#